data_2f56ade62d53629bbe0a7c4701c144d2
#
_entry.id   2f56ade62d53629bbe0a7c4701c144d2
#
_cell.length_a   1.000
_cell.length_b   1.000
_cell.length_c   1.000
_cell.angle_alpha   90.00
_cell.angle_beta   90.00
_cell.angle_gamma   90.00
#
_symmetry.space_group_name_H-M   'P 1'
#
loop_
_entity.id
_entity.type
_entity.pdbx_description
1 polymer ?
#
loop_
_entity_poly.entity_id
_entity_poly.type
_entity_poly.pdbx_seq_one_letter_code
_entity_poly.pdbx_strand_id
1 'polypeptide(L)'
;MTYLSKTFFTLIFIAAFCLSVAAQTAPQDKSVLVFGAKIRYLEAGDASKPTVILLHGLGGSAENWQFTVPALAANYHVLAPDQIGFGKSDKPLLKYRVGTYVDFLDKFMAELKIEKATLVGNSMGGWVAGLMAIKYPNRVEKIVLADAAGIIPAGVNTDEIYQLNNSTRDEIRANLKRIFANPLLQNNEALVDQFMTARIAANDGYTINSLIESIKRKEDFLNDRLGEIKKPTLIIWGKQDGLLPVADASVFNKGIAGSQMIIFENCGHAPQFEKAADFNKEVLKFLETK
;
A
#
# COMPACT_ATOMS: atom_id res chain seq x y z
N MET A 1 -20.32 -49.64 -25.42
CA MET A 1 -18.94 -49.11 -25.34
C MET A 1 -18.85 -47.65 -25.82
N THR A 2 -19.85 -46.78 -25.56
CA THR A 2 -19.94 -45.41 -26.14
C THR A 2 -20.31 -44.33 -25.13
N TYR A 3 -20.36 -44.64 -23.83
CA TYR A 3 -20.71 -43.63 -22.81
C TYR A 3 -19.53 -43.10 -21.98
N LEU A 4 -18.34 -43.74 -22.01
CA LEU A 4 -17.16 -43.31 -21.24
C LEU A 4 -16.34 -42.18 -21.91
N SER A 5 -16.49 -41.98 -23.24
CA SER A 5 -15.66 -40.97 -23.94
C SER A 5 -16.15 -39.52 -23.83
N LYS A 6 -17.46 -39.32 -23.57
CA LYS A 6 -18.03 -37.95 -23.48
C LYS A 6 -17.82 -37.26 -22.15
N THR A 7 -17.74 -38.03 -21.06
CA THR A 7 -17.52 -37.46 -19.69
C THR A 7 -16.07 -37.06 -19.46
N PHE A 8 -15.12 -37.73 -20.11
CA PHE A 8 -13.69 -37.41 -19.97
C PHE A 8 -13.31 -36.07 -20.67
N PHE A 9 -13.95 -35.79 -21.82
CA PHE A 9 -13.70 -34.55 -22.56
C PHE A 9 -14.25 -33.30 -21.86
N THR A 10 -15.39 -33.43 -21.18
CA THR A 10 -16.01 -32.29 -20.45
C THR A 10 -15.23 -31.94 -19.21
N LEU A 11 -14.63 -32.88 -18.48
CA LEU A 11 -13.79 -32.64 -17.31
C LEU A 11 -12.45 -31.97 -17.65
N ILE A 12 -11.84 -32.34 -18.79
CA ILE A 12 -10.58 -31.73 -19.25
C ILE A 12 -10.82 -30.28 -19.68
N PHE A 13 -11.97 -29.94 -20.28
CA PHE A 13 -12.29 -28.58 -20.70
C PHE A 13 -12.56 -27.66 -19.50
N ILE A 14 -13.24 -28.15 -18.46
CA ILE A 14 -13.50 -27.39 -17.23
C ILE A 14 -12.19 -27.16 -16.44
N ALA A 15 -11.31 -28.16 -16.35
CA ALA A 15 -10.01 -28.03 -15.70
C ALA A 15 -9.08 -27.06 -16.44
N ALA A 16 -9.08 -27.09 -17.79
CA ALA A 16 -8.29 -26.14 -18.59
C ALA A 16 -8.81 -24.70 -18.48
N PHE A 17 -10.14 -24.50 -18.39
CA PHE A 17 -10.73 -23.17 -18.21
C PHE A 17 -10.46 -22.61 -16.81
N CYS A 18 -10.53 -23.45 -15.75
CA CYS A 18 -10.17 -23.04 -14.40
C CYS A 18 -8.67 -22.71 -14.26
N LEU A 19 -7.78 -23.46 -14.92
CA LEU A 19 -6.35 -23.19 -14.93
C LEU A 19 -6.00 -21.89 -15.67
N SER A 20 -6.71 -21.57 -16.76
CA SER A 20 -6.47 -20.32 -17.49
C SER A 20 -6.92 -19.07 -16.72
N VAL A 21 -8.01 -19.15 -15.95
CA VAL A 21 -8.47 -18.06 -15.09
C VAL A 21 -7.54 -17.85 -13.89
N ALA A 22 -7.06 -18.94 -13.27
CA ALA A 22 -6.10 -18.84 -12.16
C ALA A 22 -4.73 -18.30 -12.64
N ALA A 23 -4.27 -18.65 -13.83
CA ALA A 23 -3.02 -18.14 -14.40
C ALA A 23 -3.10 -16.65 -14.77
N GLN A 24 -4.30 -16.14 -15.08
CA GLN A 24 -4.51 -14.74 -15.48
C GLN A 24 -4.53 -13.78 -14.28
N THR A 25 -4.70 -14.28 -13.06
CA THR A 25 -4.77 -13.49 -11.83
C THR A 25 -3.50 -13.57 -10.96
N ALA A 26 -2.59 -14.49 -11.26
CA ALA A 26 -1.33 -14.61 -10.51
C ALA A 26 -0.43 -13.38 -10.75
N PRO A 27 0.05 -12.72 -9.67
CA PRO A 27 0.92 -11.56 -9.82
C PRO A 27 2.25 -11.93 -10.52
N GLN A 28 2.66 -11.10 -11.48
CA GLN A 28 3.96 -11.20 -12.14
C GLN A 28 4.96 -10.29 -11.44
N ASP A 29 6.16 -10.80 -11.14
CA ASP A 29 7.27 -10.03 -10.57
C ASP A 29 8.05 -9.38 -11.73
N LYS A 30 8.00 -8.05 -11.81
CA LYS A 30 8.58 -7.25 -12.89
C LYS A 30 9.47 -6.12 -12.34
N SER A 31 10.20 -5.48 -13.23
CA SER A 31 10.95 -4.27 -12.89
C SER A 31 11.03 -3.31 -14.06
N VAL A 32 11.19 -2.02 -13.74
CA VAL A 32 11.38 -0.93 -14.71
C VAL A 32 12.44 0.03 -14.18
N LEU A 33 13.15 0.71 -15.07
CA LEU A 33 14.11 1.74 -14.69
C LEU A 33 13.39 3.09 -14.54
N VAL A 34 13.57 3.71 -13.38
CA VAL A 34 13.00 5.02 -13.03
C VAL A 34 14.16 5.90 -12.58
N PHE A 35 14.48 6.94 -13.32
CA PHE A 35 15.70 7.76 -13.13
C PHE A 35 16.99 6.93 -13.05
N GLY A 36 17.05 5.81 -13.78
CA GLY A 36 18.21 4.90 -13.77
C GLY A 36 18.23 3.90 -12.62
N ALA A 37 17.36 4.02 -11.62
CA ALA A 37 17.19 3.05 -10.55
C ALA A 37 16.17 1.98 -10.92
N LYS A 38 16.44 0.72 -10.59
CA LYS A 38 15.51 -0.38 -10.79
C LYS A 38 14.40 -0.34 -9.75
N ILE A 39 13.16 -0.19 -10.21
CA ILE A 39 11.94 -0.32 -9.40
C ILE A 39 11.31 -1.67 -9.71
N ARG A 40 11.26 -2.53 -8.69
CA ARG A 40 10.55 -3.81 -8.76
C ARG A 40 9.07 -3.58 -8.47
N TYR A 41 8.17 -4.30 -9.13
CA TYR A 41 6.75 -4.25 -8.87
C TYR A 41 6.06 -5.60 -9.16
N LEU A 42 4.96 -5.85 -8.47
CA LEU A 42 4.01 -6.89 -8.82
C LEU A 42 2.98 -6.31 -9.79
N GLU A 43 2.67 -7.06 -10.84
CA GLU A 43 1.64 -6.70 -11.81
C GLU A 43 0.64 -7.84 -11.96
N ALA A 44 -0.65 -7.52 -11.97
CA ALA A 44 -1.73 -8.48 -12.18
C ALA A 44 -2.92 -7.82 -12.89
N GLY A 45 -3.77 -8.65 -13.49
CA GLY A 45 -4.93 -8.20 -14.25
C GLY A 45 -4.61 -7.80 -15.69
N ASP A 46 -5.62 -7.30 -16.39
CA ASP A 46 -5.54 -6.93 -17.80
C ASP A 46 -5.09 -5.47 -17.93
N ALA A 47 -3.99 -5.24 -18.65
CA ALA A 47 -3.40 -3.91 -18.86
C ALA A 47 -4.33 -2.93 -19.63
N SER A 48 -5.38 -3.40 -20.27
CA SER A 48 -6.40 -2.56 -20.93
C SER A 48 -7.44 -2.00 -19.96
N LYS A 49 -7.49 -2.50 -18.73
CA LYS A 49 -8.43 -2.05 -17.69
C LYS A 49 -7.91 -0.82 -16.92
N PRO A 50 -8.79 -0.11 -16.20
CA PRO A 50 -8.36 1.00 -15.36
C PRO A 50 -7.27 0.58 -14.37
N THR A 51 -6.23 1.39 -14.23
CA THR A 51 -5.07 1.08 -13.41
C THR A 51 -5.29 1.45 -11.95
N VAL A 52 -4.92 0.53 -11.05
CA VAL A 52 -4.82 0.74 -9.60
C VAL A 52 -3.38 0.51 -9.17
N ILE A 53 -2.78 1.48 -8.48
CA ILE A 53 -1.43 1.37 -7.91
C ILE A 53 -1.54 1.27 -6.40
N LEU A 54 -0.93 0.22 -5.81
CA LEU A 54 -0.95 -0.09 -4.39
C LEU A 54 0.38 0.33 -3.75
N LEU A 55 0.35 1.29 -2.83
CA LEU A 55 1.53 1.91 -2.22
C LEU A 55 1.68 1.44 -0.76
N HIS A 56 2.74 0.71 -0.47
CA HIS A 56 3.04 0.18 0.87
C HIS A 56 3.52 1.26 1.85
N GLY A 57 3.48 0.95 3.14
CA GLY A 57 3.99 1.80 4.22
C GLY A 57 5.51 1.76 4.37
N LEU A 58 6.03 2.47 5.37
CA LEU A 58 7.44 2.53 5.72
C LEU A 58 8.01 1.12 6.00
N GLY A 59 9.14 0.78 5.40
CA GLY A 59 9.79 -0.53 5.56
C GLY A 59 9.02 -1.70 4.96
N GLY A 60 7.97 -1.43 4.20
CA GLY A 60 7.14 -2.43 3.52
C GLY A 60 7.65 -2.78 2.12
N SER A 61 6.83 -3.53 1.42
CA SER A 61 7.07 -3.97 0.04
C SER A 61 5.75 -4.30 -0.66
N ALA A 62 5.79 -4.66 -1.92
CA ALA A 62 4.63 -5.11 -2.69
C ALA A 62 3.89 -6.30 -2.05
N GLU A 63 4.61 -7.13 -1.29
CA GLU A 63 4.07 -8.28 -0.55
C GLU A 63 3.03 -7.88 0.52
N ASN A 64 3.04 -6.63 1.00
CA ASN A 64 2.00 -6.12 1.90
C ASN A 64 0.60 -6.16 1.28
N TRP A 65 0.52 -6.27 -0.05
CA TRP A 65 -0.70 -6.27 -0.83
C TRP A 65 -1.11 -7.66 -1.35
N GLN A 66 -0.52 -8.74 -0.79
CA GLN A 66 -0.72 -10.12 -1.23
C GLN A 66 -2.19 -10.57 -1.30
N PHE A 67 -3.06 -10.02 -0.45
CA PHE A 67 -4.49 -10.32 -0.46
C PHE A 67 -5.32 -9.33 -1.30
N THR A 68 -4.76 -8.16 -1.61
CA THR A 68 -5.45 -7.11 -2.37
C THR A 68 -5.18 -7.22 -3.87
N VAL A 69 -3.94 -7.52 -4.26
CA VAL A 69 -3.58 -7.67 -5.69
C VAL A 69 -4.49 -8.68 -6.40
N PRO A 70 -4.65 -9.92 -5.93
CA PRO A 70 -5.52 -10.89 -6.62
C PRO A 70 -7.00 -10.50 -6.57
N ALA A 71 -7.46 -9.84 -5.50
CA ALA A 71 -8.85 -9.43 -5.36
C ALA A 71 -9.24 -8.33 -6.38
N LEU A 72 -8.34 -7.42 -6.71
CA LEU A 72 -8.59 -6.36 -7.67
C LEU A 72 -8.31 -6.77 -9.12
N ALA A 73 -7.42 -7.72 -9.35
CA ALA A 73 -6.93 -8.10 -10.68
C ALA A 73 -8.02 -8.62 -11.63
N ALA A 74 -9.15 -9.10 -11.10
CA ALA A 74 -10.29 -9.53 -11.92
C ALA A 74 -10.89 -8.36 -12.74
N ASN A 75 -10.89 -7.16 -12.20
CA ASN A 75 -11.57 -6.00 -12.77
C ASN A 75 -10.63 -4.85 -13.13
N TYR A 76 -9.38 -4.85 -12.65
CA TYR A 76 -8.42 -3.75 -12.78
C TYR A 76 -7.06 -4.24 -13.23
N HIS A 77 -6.29 -3.35 -13.86
CA HIS A 77 -4.85 -3.48 -14.01
C HIS A 77 -4.18 -3.06 -12.70
N VAL A 78 -3.58 -3.97 -11.97
CA VAL A 78 -3.07 -3.75 -10.61
C VAL A 78 -1.55 -3.75 -10.61
N LEU A 79 -0.97 -2.71 -10.06
CA LEU A 79 0.48 -2.55 -9.87
C LEU A 79 0.77 -2.32 -8.39
N ALA A 80 1.72 -3.06 -7.84
CA ALA A 80 2.22 -2.86 -6.49
C ALA A 80 3.75 -2.69 -6.55
N PRO A 81 4.28 -1.46 -6.65
CA PRO A 81 5.71 -1.24 -6.64
C PRO A 81 6.31 -1.42 -5.24
N ASP A 82 7.52 -1.97 -5.18
CA ASP A 82 8.44 -1.70 -4.09
C ASP A 82 8.94 -0.26 -4.28
N GLN A 83 8.51 0.66 -3.43
CA GLN A 83 8.88 2.06 -3.56
C GLN A 83 10.41 2.20 -3.44
N ILE A 84 11.00 3.16 -4.17
CA ILE A 84 12.45 3.39 -4.16
C ILE A 84 13.00 3.41 -2.74
N GLY A 85 14.10 2.70 -2.50
CA GLY A 85 14.68 2.58 -1.16
C GLY A 85 14.12 1.43 -0.32
N PHE A 86 13.11 0.68 -0.80
CA PHE A 86 12.45 -0.42 -0.07
C PHE A 86 12.38 -1.71 -0.88
N GLY A 87 12.01 -2.79 -0.21
CA GLY A 87 11.78 -4.11 -0.79
C GLY A 87 12.97 -4.58 -1.65
N LYS A 88 12.68 -5.02 -2.88
CA LYS A 88 13.66 -5.46 -3.88
C LYS A 88 14.03 -4.37 -4.90
N SER A 89 13.50 -3.14 -4.73
CA SER A 89 13.91 -1.99 -5.52
C SER A 89 15.27 -1.48 -5.10
N ASP A 90 15.93 -0.72 -5.97
CA ASP A 90 17.22 -0.09 -5.67
C ASP A 90 17.12 0.89 -4.50
N LYS A 91 18.24 1.08 -3.79
CA LYS A 91 18.36 1.89 -2.59
C LYS A 91 19.52 2.90 -2.71
N PRO A 92 19.42 3.84 -3.68
CA PRO A 92 20.44 4.86 -3.81
C PRO A 92 20.52 5.73 -2.54
N LEU A 93 21.71 6.27 -2.24
CA LEU A 93 21.92 7.14 -1.09
C LEU A 93 21.34 8.54 -1.34
N LEU A 94 20.03 8.65 -1.26
CA LEU A 94 19.28 9.90 -1.41
C LEU A 94 18.89 10.48 -0.04
N LYS A 95 18.59 11.77 -0.01
CA LYS A 95 17.86 12.39 1.09
C LYS A 95 16.37 12.09 0.88
N TYR A 96 15.89 10.97 1.41
CA TYR A 96 14.52 10.55 1.23
C TYR A 96 13.56 11.46 1.98
N ARG A 97 12.51 11.88 1.29
CA ARG A 97 11.32 12.55 1.82
C ARG A 97 10.11 12.13 1.00
N VAL A 98 8.89 12.42 1.44
CA VAL A 98 7.69 11.96 0.74
C VAL A 98 7.64 12.48 -0.70
N GLY A 99 8.11 13.71 -0.94
CA GLY A 99 8.27 14.26 -2.29
C GLY A 99 9.13 13.42 -3.21
N THR A 100 10.16 12.72 -2.70
CA THR A 100 11.00 11.79 -3.50
C THR A 100 10.15 10.64 -4.04
N TYR A 101 9.30 10.03 -3.21
CA TYR A 101 8.41 8.94 -3.64
C TYR A 101 7.37 9.40 -4.66
N VAL A 102 6.86 10.62 -4.51
CA VAL A 102 5.92 11.22 -5.47
C VAL A 102 6.58 11.42 -6.83
N ASP A 103 7.81 11.94 -6.89
CA ASP A 103 8.53 12.15 -8.14
C ASP A 103 8.90 10.80 -8.81
N PHE A 104 9.30 9.79 -8.01
CA PHE A 104 9.52 8.44 -8.52
C PHE A 104 8.23 7.78 -9.01
N LEU A 105 7.09 7.96 -8.33
CA LEU A 105 5.79 7.42 -8.74
C LEU A 105 5.32 8.03 -10.05
N ASP A 106 5.42 9.35 -10.23
CA ASP A 106 5.09 9.99 -11.50
C ASP A 106 5.93 9.45 -12.66
N LYS A 107 7.24 9.34 -12.44
CA LYS A 107 8.15 8.78 -13.45
C LYS A 107 7.91 7.29 -13.70
N PHE A 108 7.61 6.50 -12.65
CA PHE A 108 7.23 5.09 -12.77
C PHE A 108 6.00 4.91 -13.66
N MET A 109 4.97 5.73 -13.44
CA MET A 109 3.77 5.74 -14.28
C MET A 109 4.11 6.13 -15.72
N ALA A 110 5.00 7.11 -15.92
CA ALA A 110 5.41 7.53 -17.27
C ALA A 110 6.17 6.42 -18.02
N GLU A 111 7.10 5.72 -17.37
CA GLU A 111 7.85 4.61 -17.97
C GLU A 111 6.93 3.44 -18.36
N LEU A 112 5.88 3.19 -17.60
CA LEU A 112 4.87 2.17 -17.90
C LEU A 112 3.75 2.68 -18.82
N LYS A 113 3.83 3.93 -19.31
CA LYS A 113 2.83 4.57 -20.17
C LYS A 113 1.44 4.64 -19.53
N ILE A 114 1.40 4.77 -18.21
CA ILE A 114 0.17 4.95 -17.45
C ILE A 114 -0.09 6.45 -17.34
N GLU A 115 -1.12 6.94 -17.99
CA GLU A 115 -1.48 8.36 -17.94
C GLU A 115 -2.11 8.72 -16.61
N LYS A 116 -2.98 7.86 -16.07
CA LYS A 116 -3.78 8.11 -14.88
C LYS A 116 -4.04 6.81 -14.12
N ALA A 117 -4.06 6.86 -12.80
CA ALA A 117 -4.34 5.70 -11.95
C ALA A 117 -5.12 6.08 -10.69
N THR A 118 -5.85 5.11 -10.12
CA THR A 118 -6.30 5.19 -8.73
C THR A 118 -5.15 4.74 -7.83
N LEU A 119 -4.89 5.48 -6.76
CA LEU A 119 -3.85 5.17 -5.79
C LEU A 119 -4.48 4.64 -4.50
N VAL A 120 -4.03 3.49 -4.05
CA VAL A 120 -4.42 2.89 -2.76
C VAL A 120 -3.17 2.83 -1.90
N GLY A 121 -3.11 3.59 -0.83
CA GLY A 121 -1.91 3.69 0.00
C GLY A 121 -2.18 3.41 1.48
N ASN A 122 -1.32 2.59 2.09
CA ASN A 122 -1.31 2.36 3.53
C ASN A 122 -0.18 3.15 4.18
N SER A 123 -0.47 3.81 5.31
CA SER A 123 0.53 4.52 6.12
C SER A 123 1.30 5.57 5.30
N MET A 124 2.61 5.48 5.18
CA MET A 124 3.44 6.31 4.29
C MET A 124 2.92 6.30 2.83
N GLY A 125 2.45 5.13 2.34
CA GLY A 125 1.87 5.04 1.00
C GLY A 125 0.61 5.90 0.81
N GLY A 126 -0.19 6.06 1.87
CA GLY A 126 -1.33 6.99 1.91
C GLY A 126 -0.87 8.45 1.84
N TRP A 127 0.20 8.79 2.53
CA TRP A 127 0.82 10.12 2.44
C TRP A 127 1.34 10.42 1.03
N VAL A 128 2.02 9.45 0.42
CA VAL A 128 2.47 9.55 -0.98
C VAL A 128 1.26 9.76 -1.92
N ALA A 129 0.18 8.99 -1.75
CA ALA A 129 -1.04 9.12 -2.56
C ALA A 129 -1.69 10.51 -2.41
N GLY A 130 -1.78 11.03 -1.18
CA GLY A 130 -2.31 12.36 -0.90
C GLY A 130 -1.46 13.47 -1.52
N LEU A 131 -0.14 13.42 -1.34
CA LEU A 131 0.77 14.41 -1.92
C LEU A 131 0.81 14.33 -3.46
N MET A 132 0.70 13.11 -4.03
CA MET A 132 0.61 12.91 -5.48
C MET A 132 -0.66 13.55 -6.05
N ALA A 133 -1.80 13.42 -5.35
CA ALA A 133 -3.06 14.04 -5.76
C ALA A 133 -3.00 15.58 -5.76
N ILE A 134 -2.15 16.16 -4.91
CA ILE A 134 -1.90 17.62 -4.86
C ILE A 134 -0.92 18.04 -5.97
N LYS A 135 0.25 17.38 -6.08
CA LYS A 135 1.32 17.78 -7.01
C LYS A 135 1.00 17.45 -8.46
N TYR A 136 0.38 16.30 -8.70
CA TYR A 136 0.08 15.78 -10.05
C TYR A 136 -1.39 15.37 -10.19
N PRO A 137 -2.36 16.29 -10.01
CA PRO A 137 -3.78 15.95 -9.97
C PRO A 137 -4.27 15.28 -11.26
N ASN A 138 -3.66 15.57 -12.40
CA ASN A 138 -4.04 14.96 -13.68
C ASN A 138 -3.60 13.48 -13.80
N ARG A 139 -2.67 13.03 -12.96
CA ARG A 139 -2.19 11.64 -12.89
C ARG A 139 -3.03 10.77 -11.98
N VAL A 140 -3.91 11.36 -11.15
CA VAL A 140 -4.68 10.66 -10.13
C VAL A 140 -6.17 10.67 -10.49
N GLU A 141 -6.77 9.47 -10.49
CA GLU A 141 -8.22 9.29 -10.68
C GLU A 141 -8.97 9.41 -9.36
N LYS A 142 -8.64 8.53 -8.41
CA LYS A 142 -9.18 8.45 -7.06
C LYS A 142 -8.06 8.11 -6.09
N ILE A 143 -8.27 8.32 -4.79
CA ILE A 143 -7.34 7.85 -3.75
C ILE A 143 -8.07 7.07 -2.65
N VAL A 144 -7.40 6.04 -2.14
CA VAL A 144 -7.78 5.32 -0.92
C VAL A 144 -6.66 5.51 0.09
N LEU A 145 -6.99 6.09 1.23
CA LEU A 145 -6.10 6.38 2.34
C LEU A 145 -6.37 5.37 3.47
N ALA A 146 -5.52 4.34 3.57
CA ALA A 146 -5.63 3.30 4.59
C ALA A 146 -4.65 3.61 5.73
N ASP A 147 -5.15 3.93 6.91
CA ASP A 147 -4.33 4.30 8.09
C ASP A 147 -3.18 5.25 7.67
N ALA A 148 -3.53 6.30 6.96
CA ALA A 148 -2.57 7.11 6.22
C ALA A 148 -1.75 8.02 7.16
N ALA A 149 -0.44 8.04 6.97
CA ALA A 149 0.41 9.10 7.51
C ALA A 149 0.22 10.41 6.73
N GLY A 150 0.93 11.46 7.12
CA GLY A 150 0.97 12.72 6.38
C GLY A 150 0.36 13.89 7.11
N ILE A 151 -0.20 13.69 8.30
CA ILE A 151 -0.56 14.76 9.23
C ILE A 151 0.16 14.59 10.56
N ILE A 152 0.47 15.69 11.22
CA ILE A 152 0.96 15.71 12.60
C ILE A 152 -0.12 16.37 13.44
N PRO A 153 -0.76 15.64 14.37
CA PRO A 153 -1.68 16.25 15.32
C PRO A 153 -0.98 17.32 16.16
N ALA A 154 -1.68 18.39 16.51
CA ALA A 154 -1.13 19.44 17.34
C ALA A 154 -0.68 18.87 18.70
N GLY A 155 0.55 19.19 19.11
CA GLY A 155 1.11 18.76 20.39
C GLY A 155 1.74 17.37 20.42
N VAL A 156 1.77 16.64 19.30
CA VAL A 156 2.47 15.35 19.23
C VAL A 156 3.99 15.56 19.22
N ASN A 157 4.68 14.83 20.10
CA ASN A 157 6.14 14.76 20.10
C ASN A 157 6.62 13.84 18.97
N THR A 158 7.34 14.40 17.98
CA THR A 158 7.88 13.65 16.86
C THR A 158 9.11 12.81 17.22
N ASP A 159 9.64 12.92 18.44
CA ASP A 159 10.86 12.18 18.86
C ASP A 159 10.62 10.67 18.98
N GLU A 160 9.38 10.23 19.19
CA GLU A 160 9.01 8.81 19.25
C GLU A 160 9.06 8.11 17.87
N ILE A 161 9.11 8.88 16.80
CA ILE A 161 9.18 8.36 15.41
C ILE A 161 10.49 7.57 15.16
N TYR A 162 11.54 7.79 15.97
CA TYR A 162 12.79 7.01 15.90
C TYR A 162 12.62 5.50 16.07
N GLN A 163 11.59 5.07 16.78
CA GLN A 163 11.30 3.66 17.02
C GLN A 163 10.80 2.91 15.78
N LEU A 164 10.69 3.58 14.62
CA LEU A 164 10.24 2.94 13.37
C LEU A 164 11.36 2.18 12.64
N ASN A 165 12.64 2.43 12.95
CA ASN A 165 13.77 1.70 12.35
C ASN A 165 14.20 0.52 13.23
N ASN A 166 13.34 -0.48 13.36
CA ASN A 166 13.54 -1.64 14.22
C ASN A 166 14.74 -2.47 13.76
N SER A 167 15.62 -2.83 14.71
CA SER A 167 16.85 -3.58 14.48
C SER A 167 17.01 -4.79 15.41
N THR A 168 16.12 -4.95 16.38
CA THR A 168 16.10 -6.07 17.32
C THR A 168 14.76 -6.79 17.33
N ARG A 169 14.75 -8.07 17.74
CA ARG A 169 13.51 -8.84 17.89
C ARG A 169 12.54 -8.21 18.90
N ASP A 170 13.06 -7.59 19.97
CA ASP A 170 12.22 -6.96 21.00
C ASP A 170 11.51 -5.70 20.45
N GLU A 171 12.20 -4.89 19.66
CA GLU A 171 11.60 -3.76 18.95
C GLU A 171 10.53 -4.22 17.97
N ILE A 172 10.79 -5.30 17.22
CA ILE A 172 9.80 -5.89 16.30
C ILE A 172 8.57 -6.39 17.08
N ARG A 173 8.75 -7.11 18.21
CA ARG A 173 7.62 -7.52 19.06
C ARG A 173 6.79 -6.34 19.55
N ALA A 174 7.46 -5.28 20.02
CA ALA A 174 6.78 -4.07 20.44
C ALA A 174 6.00 -3.43 19.29
N ASN A 175 6.58 -3.44 18.09
CA ASN A 175 5.95 -2.86 16.91
C ASN A 175 4.75 -3.70 16.42
N LEU A 176 4.82 -5.05 16.46
CA LEU A 176 3.69 -5.91 16.11
C LEU A 176 2.45 -5.63 16.99
N LYS A 177 2.66 -5.33 18.28
CA LYS A 177 1.57 -4.94 19.20
C LYS A 177 0.91 -3.61 18.83
N ARG A 178 1.63 -2.72 18.15
CA ARG A 178 1.11 -1.45 17.67
C ARG A 178 0.45 -1.58 16.30
N ILE A 179 0.98 -2.48 15.45
CA ILE A 179 0.47 -2.70 14.09
C ILE A 179 -0.85 -3.47 14.10
N PHE A 180 -0.95 -4.54 14.89
CA PHE A 180 -2.08 -5.47 14.84
C PHE A 180 -3.00 -5.34 16.05
N ALA A 181 -4.30 -5.43 15.84
CA ALA A 181 -5.29 -5.56 16.91
C ALA A 181 -5.43 -7.02 17.36
N ASN A 182 -5.21 -8.00 16.47
CA ASN A 182 -5.36 -9.41 16.75
C ASN A 182 -4.23 -9.93 17.66
N PRO A 183 -4.53 -10.43 18.88
CA PRO A 183 -3.52 -10.95 19.81
C PRO A 183 -2.70 -12.13 19.26
N LEU A 184 -3.27 -12.92 18.34
CA LEU A 184 -2.55 -14.04 17.71
C LEU A 184 -1.42 -13.54 16.78
N LEU A 185 -1.58 -12.36 16.19
CA LEU A 185 -0.53 -11.72 15.38
C LEU A 185 0.47 -10.98 16.26
N GLN A 186 0.01 -10.30 17.31
CA GLN A 186 0.84 -9.54 18.24
C GLN A 186 1.89 -10.41 18.95
N ASN A 187 1.55 -11.67 19.27
CA ASN A 187 2.36 -12.60 20.06
C ASN A 187 2.94 -13.75 19.21
N ASN A 188 3.04 -13.58 17.91
CA ASN A 188 3.52 -14.61 16.99
C ASN A 188 5.05 -14.51 16.78
N GLU A 189 5.82 -15.39 17.42
CA GLU A 189 7.29 -15.41 17.31
C GLU A 189 7.78 -15.75 15.89
N ALA A 190 7.03 -16.58 15.13
CA ALA A 190 7.38 -16.84 13.74
C ALA A 190 7.23 -15.57 12.89
N LEU A 191 6.25 -14.73 13.20
CA LEU A 191 6.06 -13.43 12.55
C LEU A 191 7.20 -12.46 12.92
N VAL A 192 7.67 -12.47 14.18
CA VAL A 192 8.85 -11.69 14.60
C VAL A 192 10.07 -12.07 13.76
N ASP A 193 10.34 -13.38 13.60
CA ASP A 193 11.46 -13.86 12.80
C ASP A 193 11.30 -13.53 11.31
N GLN A 194 10.09 -13.61 10.79
CA GLN A 194 9.80 -13.23 9.41
C GLN A 194 10.04 -11.72 9.17
N PHE A 195 9.61 -10.87 10.08
CA PHE A 195 9.87 -9.42 9.99
C PHE A 195 11.36 -9.12 10.11
N MET A 196 12.07 -9.76 11.04
CA MET A 196 13.53 -9.59 11.16
C MET A 196 14.25 -10.01 9.88
N THR A 197 13.89 -11.17 9.32
CA THR A 197 14.44 -11.65 8.05
C THR A 197 14.17 -10.68 6.91
N ALA A 198 12.95 -10.16 6.81
CA ALA A 198 12.57 -9.17 5.80
C ALA A 198 13.36 -7.87 5.96
N ARG A 199 13.56 -7.39 7.19
CA ARG A 199 14.37 -6.18 7.49
C ARG A 199 15.82 -6.35 7.04
N ILE A 200 16.45 -7.49 7.36
CA ILE A 200 17.83 -7.78 6.95
C ILE A 200 17.91 -7.85 5.40
N ALA A 201 16.99 -8.57 4.77
CA ALA A 201 16.97 -8.72 3.32
C ALA A 201 16.69 -7.40 2.60
N ALA A 202 15.83 -6.55 3.16
CA ALA A 202 15.50 -5.25 2.58
C ALA A 202 16.70 -4.29 2.60
N ASN A 203 17.56 -4.33 3.62
CA ASN A 203 18.71 -3.43 3.76
C ASN A 203 18.34 -1.94 3.58
N ASP A 204 17.22 -1.52 4.17
CA ASP A 204 16.58 -0.21 3.97
C ASP A 204 16.75 0.76 5.16
N GLY A 205 17.63 0.42 6.11
CA GLY A 205 17.85 1.20 7.33
C GLY A 205 18.27 2.65 7.06
N TYR A 206 19.09 2.89 6.04
CA TYR A 206 19.44 4.25 5.61
C TYR A 206 18.21 5.02 5.11
N THR A 207 17.39 4.39 4.27
CA THR A 207 16.18 4.99 3.72
C THR A 207 15.21 5.42 4.83
N ILE A 208 14.98 4.53 5.80
CA ILE A 208 14.11 4.80 6.95
C ILE A 208 14.66 5.97 7.78
N ASN A 209 15.96 5.96 8.13
CA ASN A 209 16.58 7.04 8.90
C ASN A 209 16.48 8.38 8.15
N SER A 210 16.76 8.38 6.83
CA SER A 210 16.65 9.59 6.01
C SER A 210 15.23 10.14 6.00
N LEU A 211 14.21 9.27 5.94
CA LEU A 211 12.81 9.68 5.99
C LEU A 211 12.42 10.21 7.39
N ILE A 212 12.88 9.56 8.47
CA ILE A 212 12.69 10.05 9.84
C ILE A 212 13.26 11.47 9.99
N GLU A 213 14.44 11.75 9.46
CA GLU A 213 15.02 13.09 9.48
C GLU A 213 14.18 14.10 8.68
N SER A 214 13.57 13.70 7.56
CA SER A 214 12.62 14.54 6.81
C SER A 214 11.37 14.84 7.62
N ILE A 215 10.83 13.85 8.33
CA ILE A 215 9.67 14.00 9.21
C ILE A 215 9.96 15.01 10.33
N LYS A 216 11.15 14.94 10.95
CA LYS A 216 11.57 15.93 11.98
C LYS A 216 11.64 17.34 11.43
N ARG A 217 12.10 17.51 10.19
CA ARG A 217 12.09 18.81 9.50
C ARG A 217 10.71 19.23 9.04
N LYS A 218 9.67 18.42 9.30
CA LYS A 218 8.27 18.67 8.93
C LYS A 218 8.08 18.87 7.41
N GLU A 219 8.85 18.11 6.60
CA GLU A 219 8.77 18.21 5.15
C GLU A 219 7.57 17.46 4.61
N ASP A 220 6.92 18.01 3.58
CA ASP A 220 5.87 17.38 2.77
C ASP A 220 4.56 17.02 3.51
N PHE A 221 4.33 17.50 4.72
CA PHE A 221 3.09 17.23 5.46
C PHE A 221 1.86 17.85 4.79
N LEU A 222 0.70 17.25 5.05
CA LEU A 222 -0.58 17.58 4.43
C LEU A 222 -1.49 18.43 5.33
N ASN A 223 -1.09 18.73 6.57
CA ASN A 223 -1.93 19.40 7.58
C ASN A 223 -2.78 20.56 7.03
N ASP A 224 -2.12 21.54 6.43
CA ASP A 224 -2.77 22.75 5.90
C ASP A 224 -3.13 22.63 4.40
N ARG A 225 -2.94 21.44 3.83
CA ARG A 225 -3.05 21.16 2.40
C ARG A 225 -4.12 20.14 2.02
N LEU A 226 -4.80 19.54 3.00
CA LEU A 226 -5.85 18.54 2.74
C LEU A 226 -6.94 19.07 1.81
N GLY A 227 -7.28 20.36 1.93
CA GLY A 227 -8.23 21.04 1.05
C GLY A 227 -7.80 21.19 -0.42
N GLU A 228 -6.51 20.97 -0.74
CA GLU A 228 -6.01 20.92 -2.12
C GLU A 228 -6.32 19.58 -2.82
N ILE A 229 -6.62 18.53 -2.07
CA ILE A 229 -7.02 17.22 -2.62
C ILE A 229 -8.44 17.33 -3.17
N LYS A 230 -8.56 17.32 -4.51
CA LYS A 230 -9.84 17.46 -5.23
C LYS A 230 -10.28 16.14 -5.89
N LYS A 231 -9.70 15.04 -5.46
CA LYS A 231 -10.01 13.71 -6.01
C LYS A 231 -11.02 12.97 -5.14
N PRO A 232 -11.89 12.14 -5.70
CA PRO A 232 -12.69 11.22 -4.90
C PRO A 232 -11.79 10.46 -3.96
N THR A 233 -12.12 10.48 -2.66
CA THR A 233 -11.27 9.94 -1.60
C THR A 233 -12.06 9.02 -0.70
N LEU A 234 -11.52 7.79 -0.48
CA LEU A 234 -11.98 6.87 0.56
C LEU A 234 -10.90 6.80 1.65
N ILE A 235 -11.31 6.98 2.89
CA ILE A 235 -10.49 6.85 4.09
C ILE A 235 -10.93 5.57 4.81
N ILE A 236 -10.00 4.64 5.01
CA ILE A 236 -10.21 3.43 5.80
C ILE A 236 -9.25 3.46 6.98
N TRP A 237 -9.73 3.14 8.19
CA TRP A 237 -8.88 3.18 9.37
C TRP A 237 -9.22 2.06 10.36
N GLY A 238 -8.19 1.42 10.91
CA GLY A 238 -8.34 0.49 12.02
C GLY A 238 -8.58 1.25 13.35
N LYS A 239 -9.62 0.88 14.08
CA LYS A 239 -9.95 1.55 15.34
C LYS A 239 -8.88 1.37 16.41
N GLN A 240 -8.18 0.23 16.38
CA GLN A 240 -7.11 -0.11 17.31
C GLN A 240 -5.71 0.12 16.72
N ASP A 241 -5.59 1.02 15.74
CA ASP A 241 -4.28 1.42 15.22
C ASP A 241 -3.43 2.03 16.35
N GLY A 242 -2.34 1.34 16.69
CA GLY A 242 -1.40 1.76 17.74
C GLY A 242 -0.20 2.56 17.20
N LEU A 243 -0.14 2.80 15.88
CA LEU A 243 0.89 3.65 15.26
C LEU A 243 0.36 5.05 14.95
N LEU A 244 -0.82 5.13 14.35
CA LEU A 244 -1.47 6.37 13.97
C LEU A 244 -2.88 6.41 14.58
N PRO A 245 -3.21 7.40 15.40
CA PRO A 245 -4.46 7.41 16.12
C PRO A 245 -5.67 7.51 15.17
N VAL A 246 -6.72 6.73 15.44
CA VAL A 246 -7.96 6.74 14.63
C VAL A 246 -8.59 8.13 14.51
N ALA A 247 -8.28 9.04 15.42
CA ALA A 247 -8.71 10.45 15.35
C ALA A 247 -8.22 11.15 14.07
N ASP A 248 -7.09 10.71 13.53
CA ASP A 248 -6.51 11.27 12.30
C ASP A 248 -7.40 11.01 11.08
N ALA A 249 -8.15 9.89 11.04
CA ALA A 249 -9.15 9.63 10.00
C ALA A 249 -10.18 10.78 9.91
N SER A 250 -10.61 11.32 11.07
CA SER A 250 -11.53 12.44 11.12
C SER A 250 -10.90 13.75 10.65
N VAL A 251 -9.59 13.94 10.85
CA VAL A 251 -8.86 15.11 10.33
C VAL A 251 -8.81 15.04 8.80
N PHE A 252 -8.44 13.91 8.23
CA PHE A 252 -8.47 13.69 6.78
C PHE A 252 -9.88 13.92 6.22
N ASN A 253 -10.91 13.32 6.85
CA ASN A 253 -12.28 13.41 6.35
C ASN A 253 -12.85 14.84 6.39
N LYS A 254 -12.51 15.61 7.42
CA LYS A 254 -12.89 17.04 7.51
C LYS A 254 -12.12 17.92 6.54
N GLY A 255 -10.84 17.58 6.29
CA GLY A 255 -9.96 18.36 5.42
C GLY A 255 -10.17 18.10 3.92
N ILE A 256 -10.64 16.91 3.54
CA ILE A 256 -10.83 16.52 2.14
C ILE A 256 -12.32 16.53 1.80
N ALA A 257 -12.76 17.54 1.07
CA ALA A 257 -14.16 17.72 0.74
C ALA A 257 -14.71 16.53 -0.07
N GLY A 258 -15.86 16.00 0.37
CA GLY A 258 -16.55 14.86 -0.29
C GLY A 258 -15.89 13.51 -0.06
N SER A 259 -14.90 13.40 0.83
CA SER A 259 -14.32 12.11 1.20
C SER A 259 -15.32 11.22 1.96
N GLN A 260 -15.20 9.91 1.74
CA GLN A 260 -15.91 8.87 2.49
C GLN A 260 -14.96 8.34 3.58
N MET A 261 -15.50 7.96 4.75
CA MET A 261 -14.70 7.43 5.85
C MET A 261 -15.33 6.15 6.40
N ILE A 262 -14.51 5.13 6.61
CA ILE A 262 -14.90 3.84 7.19
C ILE A 262 -13.89 3.49 8.29
N ILE A 263 -14.42 3.15 9.47
CA ILE A 263 -13.60 2.67 10.59
C ILE A 263 -13.83 1.18 10.77
N PHE A 264 -12.78 0.39 10.79
CA PHE A 264 -12.84 -1.05 11.03
C PHE A 264 -12.63 -1.35 12.51
N GLU A 265 -13.64 -1.94 13.13
CA GLU A 265 -13.55 -2.49 14.49
C GLU A 265 -12.63 -3.72 14.51
N ASN A 266 -11.92 -3.93 15.63
CA ASN A 266 -10.98 -5.04 15.80
C ASN A 266 -9.95 -5.11 14.66
N CYS A 267 -9.37 -3.97 14.35
CA CYS A 267 -8.40 -3.78 13.29
C CYS A 267 -7.34 -2.76 13.72
N GLY A 268 -6.08 -3.07 13.49
CA GLY A 268 -4.94 -2.20 13.73
C GLY A 268 -4.53 -1.43 12.47
N HIS A 269 -3.23 -1.17 12.33
CA HIS A 269 -2.59 -0.35 11.29
C HIS A 269 -2.54 -0.99 9.89
N ALA A 270 -2.91 -2.25 9.76
CA ALA A 270 -2.80 -2.99 8.51
C ALA A 270 -4.15 -3.61 8.07
N PRO A 271 -5.18 -2.79 7.76
CA PRO A 271 -6.52 -3.30 7.41
C PRO A 271 -6.51 -4.18 6.16
N GLN A 272 -5.63 -3.93 5.20
CA GLN A 272 -5.42 -4.76 4.01
C GLN A 272 -4.89 -6.16 4.35
N PHE A 273 -4.41 -6.38 5.56
CA PHE A 273 -3.95 -7.68 6.07
C PHE A 273 -4.91 -8.26 7.11
N GLU A 274 -5.24 -7.52 8.17
CA GLU A 274 -6.08 -8.02 9.28
C GLU A 274 -7.55 -8.21 8.88
N LYS A 275 -8.06 -7.38 7.98
CA LYS A 275 -9.45 -7.35 7.49
C LYS A 275 -9.49 -7.39 5.97
N ALA A 276 -8.63 -8.20 5.36
CA ALA A 276 -8.42 -8.20 3.92
C ALA A 276 -9.70 -8.32 3.09
N ALA A 277 -10.64 -9.19 3.50
CA ALA A 277 -11.91 -9.38 2.79
C ALA A 277 -12.78 -8.11 2.83
N ASP A 278 -12.93 -7.51 4.02
CA ASP A 278 -13.72 -6.29 4.20
C ASP A 278 -13.04 -5.11 3.51
N PHE A 279 -11.70 -4.98 3.65
CA PHE A 279 -10.91 -3.96 2.98
C PHE A 279 -11.09 -4.01 1.46
N ASN A 280 -10.89 -5.18 0.86
CA ASN A 280 -11.02 -5.35 -0.59
C ASN A 280 -12.45 -5.07 -1.08
N LYS A 281 -13.47 -5.48 -0.32
CA LYS A 281 -14.88 -5.19 -0.61
C LYS A 281 -15.15 -3.69 -0.66
N GLU A 282 -14.72 -2.93 0.34
CA GLU A 282 -14.97 -1.48 0.37
C GLU A 282 -14.15 -0.73 -0.68
N VAL A 283 -12.91 -1.17 -0.94
CA VAL A 283 -12.10 -0.62 -2.05
C VAL A 283 -12.79 -0.87 -3.39
N LEU A 284 -13.19 -2.11 -3.70
CA LEU A 284 -13.90 -2.42 -4.95
C LEU A 284 -15.16 -1.60 -5.12
N LYS A 285 -16.00 -1.51 -4.09
CA LYS A 285 -17.22 -0.68 -4.09
C LYS A 285 -16.90 0.79 -4.39
N PHE A 286 -15.84 1.34 -3.80
CA PHE A 286 -15.42 2.72 -4.06
C PHE A 286 -14.89 2.91 -5.48
N LEU A 287 -14.15 1.95 -6.02
CA LEU A 287 -13.64 2.00 -7.38
C LEU A 287 -14.76 2.05 -8.43
N GLU A 288 -15.90 1.39 -8.18
CA GLU A 288 -17.07 1.35 -9.06
C GLU A 288 -17.91 2.64 -9.03
N THR A 289 -17.74 3.54 -8.06
CA THR A 289 -18.44 4.82 -8.03
C THR A 289 -18.03 5.67 -9.25
N LYS A 290 -18.97 6.45 -9.78
CA LYS A 290 -18.71 7.39 -10.90
C LYS A 290 -18.02 8.66 -10.42
#